data_e8316eaa7d9e1b8c96afc6d0966a16ec
#
_entry.id   e8316eaa7d9e1b8c96afc6d0966a16ec
#
_cell.length_a   1.000
_cell.length_b   1.000
_cell.length_c   1.000
_cell.angle_alpha   90.00
_cell.angle_beta   90.00
_cell.angle_gamma   90.00
#
_symmetry.space_group_name_H-M   'P 1'
#
loop_
_entity.id
_entity.type
_entity.pdbx_description
1 polymer ?
#
loop_
_entity_poly.entity_id
_entity_poly.type
_entity_poly.pdbx_seq_one_letter_code
_entity_poly.pdbx_strand_id
1 'polypeptide(L)'
;MGLVIVLIIVNDMLEGMKNRRTIRQYSGQDVPEELLNELFEVAARASNTGNMQLYSVVVTRDKSQKEKLAPAHFNQPMVTGAPVVLTFCADANRFVKWASYRKADAGFDNFQTFMAAVIDSMLFAQTFCVAAEEKGLGICYLGTTTYNAAPIIEVLSLPRLVVPVTAITVGYPAEPLPKQCERLPLDAIVHQERYSDYTELSIDALYRDKEALEDNIRFVKENGKETLAQVFADIRYTRKNNEYFSDEFLKILKQQGFLSIK
;
A
#
# COMPACT_ATOMS: atom_id res chain seq x y z
N MET A 1 40.01 2.42 0.66
CA MET A 1 39.11 2.42 -0.50
C MET A 1 37.72 1.84 -0.19
N GLY A 2 37.58 0.78 0.62
CA GLY A 2 36.26 0.18 0.95
C GLY A 2 35.31 1.05 1.77
N LEU A 3 35.79 1.84 2.72
CA LEU A 3 34.94 2.67 3.60
C LEU A 3 34.27 3.85 2.86
N VAL A 4 34.96 4.43 1.88
CA VAL A 4 34.43 5.56 1.08
C VAL A 4 33.33 5.07 0.13
N ILE A 5 33.46 3.89 -0.45
CA ILE A 5 32.45 3.30 -1.36
C ILE A 5 31.18 2.95 -0.58
N VAL A 6 31.29 2.38 0.63
CA VAL A 6 30.12 2.09 1.47
C VAL A 6 29.37 3.35 1.89
N LEU A 7 30.08 4.43 2.23
CA LEU A 7 29.47 5.73 2.57
C LEU A 7 28.76 6.37 1.36
N ILE A 8 29.29 6.24 0.15
CA ILE A 8 28.66 6.78 -1.07
C ILE A 8 27.36 6.00 -1.38
N ILE A 9 27.37 4.66 -1.29
CA ILE A 9 26.18 3.83 -1.55
C ILE A 9 25.07 4.10 -0.53
N VAL A 10 25.40 4.25 0.75
CA VAL A 10 24.40 4.56 1.82
C VAL A 10 23.81 5.97 1.63
N ASN A 11 24.60 6.95 1.20
CA ASN A 11 24.08 8.28 0.88
C ASN A 11 23.12 8.27 -0.33
N ASP A 12 23.43 7.51 -1.37
CA ASP A 12 22.59 7.39 -2.57
C ASP A 12 21.20 6.81 -2.25
N MET A 13 21.14 5.74 -1.48
CA MET A 13 19.87 5.10 -1.06
C MET A 13 18.99 6.03 -0.23
N LEU A 14 19.56 6.74 0.78
CA LEU A 14 18.80 7.68 1.59
C LEU A 14 18.27 8.87 0.78
N GLU A 15 19.07 9.40 -0.12
CA GLU A 15 18.64 10.47 -1.01
C GLU A 15 17.58 9.97 -2.01
N GLY A 16 17.70 8.76 -2.53
CA GLY A 16 16.67 8.10 -3.33
C GLY A 16 15.33 8.01 -2.59
N MET A 17 15.36 7.55 -1.33
CA MET A 17 14.16 7.48 -0.48
C MET A 17 13.54 8.86 -0.19
N LYS A 18 14.35 9.90 0.05
CA LYS A 18 13.88 11.28 0.23
C LYS A 18 13.23 11.82 -1.03
N ASN A 19 13.75 11.46 -2.19
CA ASN A 19 13.30 11.95 -3.49
C ASN A 19 12.22 11.09 -4.14
N ARG A 20 11.70 10.07 -3.45
CA ARG A 20 10.68 9.17 -4.00
C ARG A 20 9.41 9.91 -4.44
N ARG A 21 8.81 9.39 -5.51
CA ARG A 21 7.58 9.91 -6.11
C ARG A 21 6.63 8.76 -6.42
N THR A 22 5.33 9.04 -6.39
CA THR A 22 4.34 8.07 -6.85
C THR A 22 4.25 8.12 -8.37
N ILE A 23 4.61 7.02 -9.04
CA ILE A 23 4.61 6.91 -10.51
C ILE A 23 3.30 6.26 -10.95
N ARG A 24 2.56 6.95 -11.83
CA ARG A 24 1.28 6.50 -12.39
C ARG A 24 1.31 6.36 -13.92
N GLN A 25 2.40 6.77 -14.55
CA GLN A 25 2.63 6.64 -15.98
C GLN A 25 3.93 5.89 -16.22
N TYR A 26 3.89 4.90 -17.09
CA TYR A 26 4.99 3.98 -17.33
C TYR A 26 5.44 4.05 -18.80
N SER A 27 6.72 3.81 -19.04
CA SER A 27 7.35 3.89 -20.37
C SER A 27 6.90 2.79 -21.36
N GLY A 28 6.19 1.78 -20.85
CA GLY A 28 5.83 0.58 -21.65
C GLY A 28 6.93 -0.48 -21.71
N GLN A 29 8.13 -0.19 -21.18
CA GLN A 29 9.18 -1.20 -21.05
C GLN A 29 8.75 -2.27 -20.04
N ASP A 30 8.93 -3.54 -20.40
CA ASP A 30 8.61 -4.65 -19.48
C ASP A 30 9.61 -4.72 -18.32
N VAL A 31 9.16 -5.26 -17.20
CA VAL A 31 9.99 -5.52 -16.01
C VAL A 31 10.44 -6.98 -16.06
N PRO A 32 11.74 -7.29 -16.19
CA PRO A 32 12.23 -8.66 -16.26
C PRO A 32 11.80 -9.50 -15.05
N GLU A 33 11.50 -10.77 -15.28
CA GLU A 33 11.08 -11.69 -14.21
C GLU A 33 12.22 -11.90 -13.19
N GLU A 34 13.45 -11.99 -13.67
CA GLU A 34 14.63 -12.12 -12.83
C GLU A 34 14.78 -10.94 -11.88
N LEU A 35 14.53 -9.72 -12.37
CA LEU A 35 14.55 -8.52 -11.53
C LEU A 35 13.44 -8.57 -10.48
N LEU A 36 12.21 -8.96 -10.84
CA LEU A 36 11.14 -9.09 -9.84
C LEU A 36 11.48 -10.13 -8.78
N ASN A 37 12.07 -11.25 -9.16
CA ASN A 37 12.47 -12.30 -8.23
C ASN A 37 13.55 -11.79 -7.26
N GLU A 38 14.58 -11.08 -7.76
CA GLU A 38 15.59 -10.41 -6.91
C GLU A 38 14.92 -9.46 -5.90
N LEU A 39 13.96 -8.66 -6.36
CA LEU A 39 13.24 -7.71 -5.50
C LEU A 39 12.37 -8.42 -4.45
N PHE A 40 11.75 -9.54 -4.78
CA PHE A 40 11.00 -10.36 -3.82
C PHE A 40 11.91 -11.02 -2.79
N GLU A 41 13.10 -11.48 -3.18
CA GLU A 41 14.10 -12.03 -2.24
C GLU A 41 14.55 -10.96 -1.24
N VAL A 42 14.81 -9.75 -1.70
CA VAL A 42 15.11 -8.61 -0.81
C VAL A 42 13.93 -8.30 0.11
N ALA A 43 12.72 -8.21 -0.44
CA ALA A 43 11.51 -7.92 0.34
C ALA A 43 11.23 -8.99 1.40
N ALA A 44 11.53 -10.25 1.13
CA ALA A 44 11.38 -11.38 2.08
C ALA A 44 12.29 -11.26 3.31
N ARG A 45 13.26 -10.35 3.30
CA ARG A 45 14.08 -10.02 4.49
C ARG A 45 13.41 -9.05 5.45
N ALA A 46 12.24 -8.51 5.11
CA ALA A 46 11.46 -7.68 6.01
C ALA A 46 11.09 -8.43 7.30
N SER A 47 10.97 -7.68 8.40
CA SER A 47 10.49 -8.24 9.67
C SER A 47 9.08 -8.79 9.51
N ASN A 48 8.78 -9.88 10.21
CA ASN A 48 7.46 -10.47 10.22
C ASN A 48 7.17 -11.16 11.57
N THR A 49 5.91 -11.45 11.83
CA THR A 49 5.45 -12.00 13.10
C THR A 49 5.93 -13.44 13.29
N GLY A 50 6.82 -13.66 14.25
CA GLY A 50 7.29 -15.01 14.65
C GLY A 50 7.88 -15.86 13.52
N ASN A 51 8.36 -15.25 12.46
CA ASN A 51 8.81 -15.88 11.23
C ASN A 51 7.74 -16.77 10.55
N MET A 52 6.46 -16.52 10.82
CA MET A 52 5.35 -17.24 10.18
C MET A 52 5.10 -16.79 8.73
N GLN A 53 5.53 -15.57 8.40
CA GLN A 53 5.43 -14.98 7.05
C GLN A 53 3.97 -15.03 6.55
N LEU A 54 3.07 -14.40 7.29
CA LEU A 54 1.61 -14.45 7.05
C LEU A 54 1.18 -13.55 5.88
N TYR A 55 1.88 -13.63 4.77
CA TYR A 55 1.62 -12.85 3.56
C TYR A 55 1.81 -13.67 2.29
N SER A 56 1.16 -13.23 1.24
CA SER A 56 1.35 -13.71 -0.13
C SER A 56 1.25 -12.55 -1.11
N VAL A 57 1.84 -12.70 -2.28
CA VAL A 57 1.76 -11.74 -3.38
C VAL A 57 1.26 -12.44 -4.63
N VAL A 58 0.26 -11.85 -5.28
CA VAL A 58 -0.16 -12.28 -6.62
C VAL A 58 0.39 -11.31 -7.65
N VAL A 59 1.19 -11.82 -8.58
CA VAL A 59 1.78 -11.07 -9.68
C VAL A 59 0.85 -11.15 -10.89
N THR A 60 0.35 -10.00 -11.36
CA THR A 60 -0.53 -9.92 -12.52
C THR A 60 0.17 -9.15 -13.64
N ARG A 61 0.53 -9.85 -14.73
CA ARG A 61 1.11 -9.28 -15.96
C ARG A 61 0.13 -9.36 -17.13
N ASP A 62 -0.68 -10.41 -17.16
CA ASP A 62 -1.62 -10.64 -18.23
C ASP A 62 -2.61 -9.48 -18.37
N LYS A 63 -2.76 -8.99 -19.60
CA LYS A 63 -3.60 -7.83 -19.92
C LYS A 63 -5.07 -8.09 -19.55
N SER A 64 -5.58 -9.28 -19.86
CA SER A 64 -6.99 -9.61 -19.60
C SER A 64 -7.28 -9.71 -18.10
N GLN A 65 -6.32 -10.19 -17.31
CA GLN A 65 -6.44 -10.20 -15.84
C GLN A 65 -6.36 -8.79 -15.24
N LYS A 66 -5.50 -7.91 -15.76
CA LYS A 66 -5.46 -6.50 -15.34
C LYS A 66 -6.77 -5.78 -15.69
N GLU A 67 -7.36 -6.06 -16.84
CA GLU A 67 -8.67 -5.52 -17.24
C GLU A 67 -9.79 -5.99 -16.30
N LYS A 68 -9.76 -7.23 -15.81
CA LYS A 68 -10.70 -7.74 -14.80
C LYS A 68 -10.50 -7.11 -13.41
N LEU A 69 -9.27 -6.76 -13.06
CA LEU A 69 -8.95 -6.08 -11.79
C LEU A 69 -9.29 -4.58 -11.82
N ALA A 70 -9.25 -3.94 -12.99
CA ALA A 70 -9.42 -2.49 -13.12
C ALA A 70 -10.70 -1.94 -12.46
N PRO A 71 -11.88 -2.57 -12.59
CA PRO A 71 -13.10 -2.09 -11.91
C PRO A 71 -12.97 -2.04 -10.39
N ALA A 72 -12.28 -2.99 -9.77
CA ALA A 72 -12.03 -3.00 -8.32
C ALA A 72 -11.17 -1.81 -7.88
N HIS A 73 -10.42 -1.25 -8.79
CA HIS A 73 -9.59 -0.05 -8.58
C HIS A 73 -10.19 1.20 -9.25
N PHE A 74 -11.52 1.26 -9.40
CA PHE A 74 -12.24 2.38 -10.04
C PHE A 74 -11.73 2.74 -11.43
N ASN A 75 -11.28 1.75 -12.20
CA ASN A 75 -10.73 1.91 -13.54
C ASN A 75 -9.56 2.91 -13.62
N GLN A 76 -8.75 3.00 -12.58
CA GLN A 76 -7.57 3.86 -12.58
C GLN A 76 -6.61 3.43 -13.70
N PRO A 77 -6.20 4.34 -14.61
CA PRO A 77 -5.45 4.00 -15.84
C PRO A 77 -4.15 3.22 -15.58
N MET A 78 -3.49 3.46 -14.43
CA MET A 78 -2.24 2.78 -14.12
C MET A 78 -2.43 1.27 -13.88
N VAL A 79 -3.62 0.78 -13.58
CA VAL A 79 -3.88 -0.66 -13.36
C VAL A 79 -3.67 -1.45 -14.65
N THR A 80 -4.19 -0.94 -15.75
CA THR A 80 -4.02 -1.58 -17.07
C THR A 80 -2.75 -1.12 -17.80
N GLY A 81 -2.26 0.10 -17.49
CA GLY A 81 -1.10 0.70 -18.14
C GLY A 81 0.26 0.25 -17.57
N ALA A 82 0.31 -0.25 -16.35
CA ALA A 82 1.55 -0.76 -15.78
C ALA A 82 1.93 -2.13 -16.38
N PRO A 83 3.23 -2.41 -16.58
CA PRO A 83 3.70 -3.76 -16.92
C PRO A 83 3.26 -4.82 -15.91
N VAL A 84 3.30 -4.47 -14.62
CA VAL A 84 3.03 -5.40 -13.51
C VAL A 84 2.08 -4.77 -12.50
N VAL A 85 1.11 -5.54 -12.02
CA VAL A 85 0.30 -5.26 -10.83
C VAL A 85 0.62 -6.33 -9.79
N LEU A 86 0.99 -5.91 -8.59
CA LEU A 86 1.25 -6.79 -7.46
C LEU A 86 0.12 -6.61 -6.44
N THR A 87 -0.59 -7.69 -6.11
CA THR A 87 -1.60 -7.68 -5.05
C THR A 87 -1.04 -8.39 -3.82
N PHE A 88 -0.84 -7.64 -2.74
CA PHE A 88 -0.34 -8.14 -1.47
C PHE A 88 -1.51 -8.54 -0.59
N CYS A 89 -1.43 -9.74 -0.04
CA CYS A 89 -2.49 -10.36 0.72
C CYS A 89 -2.04 -10.68 2.14
N ALA A 90 -2.88 -10.38 3.13
CA ALA A 90 -2.84 -11.02 4.44
C ALA A 90 -3.19 -12.50 4.23
N ASP A 91 -2.28 -13.42 4.54
CA ASP A 91 -2.39 -14.86 4.26
C ASP A 91 -2.04 -15.70 5.47
N ALA A 92 -3.06 -16.18 6.18
CA ALA A 92 -2.92 -17.19 7.22
C ALA A 92 -3.19 -18.61 6.70
N ASN A 93 -3.71 -18.78 5.47
CA ASN A 93 -4.10 -20.07 4.91
C ASN A 93 -2.93 -21.05 4.81
N ARG A 94 -1.77 -20.59 4.32
CA ARG A 94 -0.58 -21.43 4.21
C ARG A 94 -0.12 -21.96 5.57
N PHE A 95 -0.07 -21.10 6.57
CA PHE A 95 0.35 -21.46 7.94
C PHE A 95 -0.65 -22.40 8.60
N VAL A 96 -1.94 -22.14 8.48
CA VAL A 96 -3.01 -23.00 9.00
C VAL A 96 -2.97 -24.38 8.37
N LYS A 97 -2.78 -24.49 7.07
CA LYS A 97 -2.60 -25.76 6.37
C LYS A 97 -1.36 -26.52 6.86
N TRP A 98 -0.25 -25.83 6.99
CA TRP A 98 0.97 -26.47 7.53
C TRP A 98 0.76 -27.01 8.94
N ALA A 99 0.16 -26.23 9.85
CA ALA A 99 -0.16 -26.64 11.20
C ALA A 99 -1.09 -27.88 11.21
N SER A 100 -2.18 -27.83 10.43
CA SER A 100 -3.15 -28.91 10.29
C SER A 100 -2.49 -30.21 9.79
N TYR A 101 -1.66 -30.14 8.74
CA TYR A 101 -0.93 -31.31 8.22
C TYR A 101 0.10 -31.87 9.21
N ARG A 102 0.47 -31.11 10.23
CA ARG A 102 1.32 -31.55 11.35
C ARG A 102 0.53 -31.86 12.62
N LYS A 103 -0.81 -31.95 12.53
CA LYS A 103 -1.72 -32.28 13.63
C LYS A 103 -1.64 -31.28 14.80
N ALA A 104 -1.30 -30.03 14.51
CA ALA A 104 -1.35 -28.94 15.47
C ALA A 104 -2.73 -28.27 15.43
N ASP A 105 -3.20 -27.81 16.60
CA ASP A 105 -4.42 -27.01 16.71
C ASP A 105 -4.13 -25.56 16.33
N ALA A 106 -4.61 -25.16 15.17
CA ALA A 106 -4.29 -23.87 14.57
C ALA A 106 -5.42 -22.86 14.81
N GLY A 107 -5.28 -22.03 15.84
CA GLY A 107 -6.22 -20.95 16.18
C GLY A 107 -5.98 -19.63 15.45
N PHE A 108 -5.74 -19.66 14.13
CA PHE A 108 -5.36 -18.49 13.33
C PHE A 108 -6.51 -17.92 12.46
N ASP A 109 -7.75 -18.19 12.81
CA ASP A 109 -8.95 -17.74 12.13
C ASP A 109 -9.65 -16.59 12.88
N ASN A 110 -8.89 -15.62 13.34
CA ASN A 110 -9.35 -14.51 14.18
C ASN A 110 -8.78 -13.17 13.74
N PHE A 111 -9.34 -12.09 14.29
CA PHE A 111 -8.97 -10.72 13.94
C PHE A 111 -7.51 -10.38 14.30
N GLN A 112 -6.98 -10.90 15.40
CA GLN A 112 -5.57 -10.66 15.78
C GLN A 112 -4.60 -11.24 14.74
N THR A 113 -4.90 -12.44 14.23
CA THR A 113 -4.13 -13.04 13.13
C THR A 113 -4.22 -12.21 11.85
N PHE A 114 -5.43 -11.70 11.52
CA PHE A 114 -5.59 -10.81 10.38
C PHE A 114 -4.69 -9.56 10.52
N MET A 115 -4.69 -8.92 11.69
CA MET A 115 -3.85 -7.73 11.94
C MET A 115 -2.36 -8.05 11.81
N ALA A 116 -1.88 -9.17 12.38
CA ALA A 116 -0.50 -9.61 12.21
C ALA A 116 -0.15 -9.83 10.73
N ALA A 117 -1.04 -10.49 9.99
CA ALA A 117 -0.84 -10.74 8.56
C ALA A 117 -0.86 -9.46 7.71
N VAL A 118 -1.68 -8.46 8.07
CA VAL A 118 -1.66 -7.12 7.45
C VAL A 118 -0.32 -6.44 7.68
N ILE A 119 0.18 -6.43 8.92
CA ILE A 119 1.48 -5.83 9.26
C ILE A 119 2.60 -6.51 8.46
N ASP A 120 2.67 -7.84 8.49
CA ASP A 120 3.67 -8.62 7.74
C ASP A 120 3.62 -8.29 6.25
N SER A 121 2.42 -8.26 5.67
CA SER A 121 2.19 -7.95 4.25
C SER A 121 2.64 -6.53 3.88
N MET A 122 2.36 -5.54 4.73
CA MET A 122 2.73 -4.13 4.47
C MET A 122 4.23 -3.90 4.62
N LEU A 123 4.89 -4.55 5.58
CA LEU A 123 6.35 -4.50 5.73
C LEU A 123 7.04 -5.09 4.50
N PHE A 124 6.56 -6.24 4.01
CA PHE A 124 7.05 -6.87 2.79
C PHE A 124 6.84 -5.95 1.58
N ALA A 125 5.62 -5.40 1.40
CA ALA A 125 5.29 -4.51 0.29
C ALA A 125 6.15 -3.24 0.29
N GLN A 126 6.35 -2.61 1.45
CA GLN A 126 7.17 -1.39 1.52
C GLN A 126 8.66 -1.68 1.28
N THR A 127 9.18 -2.81 1.76
CA THR A 127 10.56 -3.22 1.48
C THR A 127 10.76 -3.48 -0.02
N PHE A 128 9.79 -4.16 -0.67
CA PHE A 128 9.78 -4.32 -2.13
C PHE A 128 9.81 -2.96 -2.84
N CYS A 129 8.99 -1.99 -2.42
CA CYS A 129 8.92 -0.68 -3.05
C CYS A 129 10.27 0.05 -2.98
N VAL A 130 10.93 0.05 -1.82
CA VAL A 130 12.25 0.68 -1.66
C VAL A 130 13.28 0.03 -2.58
N ALA A 131 13.30 -1.30 -2.63
CA ALA A 131 14.21 -2.03 -3.50
C ALA A 131 13.93 -1.79 -4.99
N ALA A 132 12.64 -1.70 -5.38
CA ALA A 132 12.22 -1.42 -6.75
C ALA A 132 12.63 -0.01 -7.19
N GLU A 133 12.41 1.00 -6.34
CA GLU A 133 12.82 2.39 -6.60
C GLU A 133 14.35 2.52 -6.71
N GLU A 134 15.13 1.79 -5.93
CA GLU A 134 16.59 1.72 -6.04
C GLU A 134 17.07 1.13 -7.38
N LYS A 135 16.27 0.23 -7.98
CA LYS A 135 16.52 -0.33 -9.32
C LYS A 135 15.92 0.53 -10.46
N GLY A 136 15.49 1.76 -10.17
CA GLY A 136 14.93 2.69 -11.16
C GLY A 136 13.48 2.39 -11.57
N LEU A 137 12.78 1.48 -10.88
CA LEU A 137 11.37 1.25 -11.11
C LEU A 137 10.53 2.31 -10.39
N GLY A 138 9.39 2.66 -10.99
CA GLY A 138 8.37 3.49 -10.36
C GLY A 138 7.24 2.63 -9.82
N ILE A 139 6.65 3.05 -8.69
CA ILE A 139 5.54 2.35 -8.05
C ILE A 139 4.38 3.30 -7.73
N CYS A 140 3.17 2.76 -7.70
CA CYS A 140 1.99 3.43 -7.16
C CYS A 140 1.18 2.48 -6.29
N TYR A 141 1.00 2.80 -5.02
CA TYR A 141 0.06 2.11 -4.14
C TYR A 141 -1.38 2.40 -4.57
N LEU A 142 -2.22 1.38 -4.61
CA LEU A 142 -3.65 1.44 -4.90
C LEU A 142 -4.44 1.33 -3.60
N GLY A 143 -4.77 2.48 -3.00
CA GLY A 143 -5.53 2.57 -1.75
C GLY A 143 -6.98 2.04 -1.84
N THR A 144 -7.41 1.68 -3.04
CA THR A 144 -8.75 1.16 -3.33
C THR A 144 -8.90 -0.34 -3.07
N THR A 145 -7.82 -1.05 -2.76
CA THR A 145 -7.79 -2.51 -2.61
C THR A 145 -8.76 -3.00 -1.53
N THR A 146 -8.77 -2.36 -0.36
CA THR A 146 -9.66 -2.73 0.74
C THR A 146 -11.11 -2.27 0.52
N TYR A 147 -11.33 -1.23 -0.31
CA TYR A 147 -12.68 -0.77 -0.65
C TYR A 147 -13.46 -1.80 -1.47
N ASN A 148 -12.77 -2.49 -2.37
CA ASN A 148 -13.36 -3.45 -3.30
C ASN A 148 -12.64 -4.80 -3.23
N ALA A 149 -12.42 -5.32 -2.02
CA ALA A 149 -11.71 -6.59 -1.82
C ALA A 149 -12.45 -7.80 -2.43
N ALA A 150 -13.78 -7.81 -2.41
CA ALA A 150 -14.58 -8.93 -2.93
C ALA A 150 -14.28 -9.27 -4.41
N PRO A 151 -14.39 -8.34 -5.37
CA PRO A 151 -14.06 -8.64 -6.76
C PRO A 151 -12.58 -9.00 -6.96
N ILE A 152 -11.65 -8.48 -6.15
CA ILE A 152 -10.25 -8.88 -6.21
C ILE A 152 -10.07 -10.34 -5.78
N ILE A 153 -10.74 -10.76 -4.71
CA ILE A 153 -10.76 -12.15 -4.25
C ILE A 153 -11.26 -13.09 -5.34
N GLU A 154 -12.35 -12.72 -6.01
CA GLU A 154 -12.93 -13.50 -7.10
C GLU A 154 -11.97 -13.60 -8.30
N VAL A 155 -11.49 -12.46 -8.82
CA VAL A 155 -10.60 -12.42 -10.00
C VAL A 155 -9.29 -13.17 -9.74
N LEU A 156 -8.73 -13.07 -8.55
CA LEU A 156 -7.48 -13.73 -8.17
C LEU A 156 -7.68 -15.11 -7.52
N SER A 157 -8.92 -15.59 -7.39
CA SER A 157 -9.26 -16.88 -6.78
C SER A 157 -8.64 -17.07 -5.40
N LEU A 158 -8.69 -16.04 -4.56
CA LEU A 158 -8.08 -16.08 -3.23
C LEU A 158 -8.89 -17.01 -2.30
N PRO A 159 -8.23 -17.99 -1.65
CA PRO A 159 -8.92 -18.94 -0.79
C PRO A 159 -9.29 -18.33 0.56
N ARG A 160 -10.02 -19.10 1.38
CA ARG A 160 -10.30 -18.74 2.79
C ARG A 160 -8.99 -18.42 3.52
N LEU A 161 -9.03 -17.46 4.45
CA LEU A 161 -7.90 -16.90 5.22
C LEU A 161 -6.84 -16.19 4.35
N VAL A 162 -7.25 -15.71 3.16
CA VAL A 162 -6.45 -14.82 2.33
C VAL A 162 -7.28 -13.60 1.95
N VAL A 163 -6.81 -12.39 2.30
CA VAL A 163 -7.50 -11.12 2.03
C VAL A 163 -6.52 -10.14 1.39
N PRO A 164 -6.87 -9.51 0.25
CA PRO A 164 -6.01 -8.50 -0.36
C PRO A 164 -6.04 -7.24 0.52
N VAL A 165 -4.86 -6.75 0.90
CA VAL A 165 -4.72 -5.58 1.80
C VAL A 165 -4.17 -4.36 1.10
N THR A 166 -3.35 -4.54 0.09
CA THR A 166 -2.90 -3.47 -0.80
C THR A 166 -2.52 -4.03 -2.16
N ALA A 167 -2.53 -3.18 -3.16
CA ALA A 167 -1.93 -3.48 -4.45
C ALA A 167 -1.00 -2.35 -4.86
N ILE A 168 -0.02 -2.66 -5.69
CA ILE A 168 0.85 -1.67 -6.31
C ILE A 168 0.97 -1.93 -7.81
N THR A 169 1.09 -0.87 -8.59
CA THR A 169 1.52 -0.94 -9.98
C THR A 169 3.02 -0.68 -10.05
N VAL A 170 3.72 -1.42 -10.92
CA VAL A 170 5.19 -1.40 -11.03
C VAL A 170 5.59 -1.33 -12.48
N GLY A 171 6.59 -0.51 -12.80
CA GLY A 171 7.18 -0.39 -14.14
C GLY A 171 8.23 0.72 -14.19
N TYR A 172 8.92 0.83 -15.30
CA TYR A 172 9.82 1.96 -15.53
C TYR A 172 9.02 3.25 -15.74
N PRO A 173 9.38 4.35 -15.05
CA PRO A 173 8.66 5.61 -15.18
C PRO A 173 8.66 6.15 -16.62
N ALA A 174 7.55 6.78 -17.03
CA ALA A 174 7.54 7.63 -18.21
C ALA A 174 8.03 9.05 -17.84
N GLU A 175 8.67 9.70 -18.78
CA GLU A 175 9.08 11.10 -18.63
C GLU A 175 8.00 12.07 -19.16
N PRO A 176 7.86 13.26 -18.58
CA PRO A 176 8.59 13.78 -17.42
C PRO A 176 8.12 13.17 -16.10
N LEU A 177 9.03 13.08 -15.12
CA LEU A 177 8.67 12.59 -13.79
C LEU A 177 7.67 13.53 -13.09
N PRO A 178 6.71 12.99 -12.33
CA PRO A 178 5.75 13.81 -11.61
C PRO A 178 6.42 14.64 -10.49
N LYS A 179 5.78 15.74 -10.10
CA LYS A 179 6.19 16.52 -8.93
C LYS A 179 6.13 15.66 -7.67
N GLN A 180 7.09 15.84 -6.78
CA GLN A 180 7.08 15.21 -5.46
C GLN A 180 5.95 15.82 -4.60
N CYS A 181 5.25 14.97 -3.87
CA CYS A 181 4.24 15.43 -2.91
C CYS A 181 4.90 15.85 -1.60
N GLU A 182 4.42 16.94 -1.03
CA GLU A 182 4.82 17.45 0.26
C GLU A 182 4.46 16.47 1.40
N ARG A 183 5.12 16.64 2.52
CA ARG A 183 4.83 15.93 3.78
C ARG A 183 4.58 16.96 4.88
N LEU A 184 3.81 16.57 5.87
CA LEU A 184 3.70 17.34 7.10
C LEU A 184 5.08 17.39 7.79
N PRO A 185 5.35 18.43 8.58
CA PRO A 185 6.57 18.50 9.37
C PRO A 185 6.65 17.36 10.39
N LEU A 186 7.87 17.00 10.83
CA LEU A 186 8.08 15.83 11.67
C LEU A 186 7.37 15.91 13.02
N ASP A 187 7.21 17.07 13.59
CA ASP A 187 6.48 17.31 14.84
C ASP A 187 4.97 17.06 14.74
N ALA A 188 4.45 16.97 13.52
CA ALA A 188 3.08 16.52 13.25
C ALA A 188 2.90 14.99 13.43
N ILE A 189 3.96 14.21 13.49
CA ILE A 189 3.88 12.74 13.48
C ILE A 189 4.82 12.06 14.47
N VAL A 190 5.79 12.79 15.02
CA VAL A 190 6.78 12.25 15.97
C VAL A 190 6.58 12.89 17.31
N HIS A 191 6.13 12.11 18.29
CA HIS A 191 5.97 12.53 19.67
C HIS A 191 7.10 11.96 20.53
N GLN A 192 7.62 12.75 21.48
CA GLN A 192 8.68 12.32 22.41
C GLN A 192 8.05 11.77 23.68
N GLU A 193 8.46 10.58 24.10
CA GLU A 193 8.05 9.86 25.33
C GLU A 193 6.54 9.60 25.45
N ARG A 194 5.68 10.54 25.07
CA ARG A 194 4.22 10.44 25.17
C ARG A 194 3.55 11.11 23.98
N TYR A 195 2.38 10.62 23.63
CA TYR A 195 1.53 11.29 22.66
C TYR A 195 1.10 12.65 23.21
N SER A 196 1.29 13.69 22.41
CA SER A 196 0.80 15.05 22.67
C SER A 196 -0.38 15.32 21.74
N ASP A 197 -1.55 15.59 22.28
CA ASP A 197 -2.74 15.88 21.49
C ASP A 197 -2.67 17.28 20.88
N TYR A 198 -3.44 17.46 19.81
CA TYR A 198 -3.42 18.69 19.02
C TYR A 198 -4.46 19.67 19.51
N THR A 199 -4.06 20.94 19.60
CA THR A 199 -4.97 22.09 19.77
C THR A 199 -5.30 22.71 18.40
N GLU A 200 -6.32 23.54 18.33
CA GLU A 200 -6.66 24.31 17.12
C GLU A 200 -5.43 25.07 16.60
N LEU A 201 -4.74 25.80 17.48
CA LEU A 201 -3.53 26.55 17.11
C LEU A 201 -2.40 25.67 16.55
N SER A 202 -2.20 24.49 17.11
CA SER A 202 -1.18 23.57 16.60
C SER A 202 -1.57 22.97 15.26
N ILE A 203 -2.83 22.62 15.06
CA ILE A 203 -3.35 22.16 13.76
C ILE A 203 -3.18 23.24 12.68
N ASP A 204 -3.54 24.48 12.96
CA ASP A 204 -3.37 25.60 12.03
C ASP A 204 -1.89 25.78 11.64
N ALA A 205 -0.98 25.65 12.60
CA ALA A 205 0.46 25.73 12.33
C ALA A 205 0.95 24.58 11.44
N LEU A 206 0.53 23.35 11.72
CA LEU A 206 0.96 22.13 11.00
C LEU A 206 0.44 22.07 9.56
N TYR A 207 -0.74 22.59 9.28
CA TYR A 207 -1.35 22.51 7.96
C TYR A 207 -1.20 23.78 7.12
N ARG A 208 -0.73 24.88 7.69
CA ARG A 208 -0.60 26.20 7.02
C ARG A 208 0.09 26.11 5.66
N ASP A 209 1.27 25.52 5.61
CA ASP A 209 2.05 25.45 4.37
C ASP A 209 1.38 24.57 3.31
N LYS A 210 0.76 23.47 3.74
CA LYS A 210 -0.02 22.60 2.86
C LYS A 210 -1.24 23.31 2.29
N GLU A 211 -1.98 24.06 3.10
CA GLU A 211 -3.16 24.79 2.67
C GLU A 211 -2.80 25.99 1.76
N ALA A 212 -1.61 26.60 1.96
CA ALA A 212 -1.10 27.69 1.16
C ALA A 212 -0.58 27.30 -0.23
N LEU A 213 -0.47 26.01 -0.55
CA LEU A 213 -0.06 25.56 -1.88
C LEU A 213 -1.08 25.99 -2.95
N GLU A 214 -0.59 26.57 -4.04
CA GLU A 214 -1.45 27.03 -5.15
C GLU A 214 -2.40 25.97 -5.66
N ASP A 215 -1.92 24.72 -5.79
CA ASP A 215 -2.74 23.58 -6.22
C ASP A 215 -3.87 23.30 -5.23
N ASN A 216 -3.63 23.43 -3.94
CA ASN A 216 -4.63 23.19 -2.90
C ASN A 216 -5.63 24.36 -2.81
N ILE A 217 -5.17 25.59 -2.94
CA ILE A 217 -6.06 26.77 -3.03
C ILE A 217 -7.00 26.64 -4.23
N ARG A 218 -6.43 26.30 -5.41
CA ARG A 218 -7.22 26.05 -6.62
C ARG A 218 -8.25 24.94 -6.40
N PHE A 219 -7.84 23.85 -5.78
CA PHE A 219 -8.68 22.70 -5.50
C PHE A 219 -9.85 23.00 -4.57
N VAL A 220 -9.63 23.82 -3.53
CA VAL A 220 -10.71 24.34 -2.65
C VAL A 220 -11.73 25.13 -3.47
N LYS A 221 -11.25 26.06 -4.30
CA LYS A 221 -12.11 26.90 -5.15
C LYS A 221 -12.91 26.08 -6.16
N GLU A 222 -12.28 25.14 -6.86
CA GLU A 222 -12.94 24.27 -7.86
C GLU A 222 -14.05 23.42 -7.26
N ASN A 223 -13.93 23.04 -5.98
CA ASN A 223 -14.94 22.25 -5.26
C ASN A 223 -15.97 23.10 -4.50
N GLY A 224 -15.91 24.44 -4.59
CA GLY A 224 -16.84 25.34 -3.93
C GLY A 224 -16.82 25.23 -2.40
N LYS A 225 -15.65 24.94 -1.82
CA LYS A 225 -15.44 24.81 -0.37
C LYS A 225 -14.66 25.99 0.19
N GLU A 226 -14.67 26.13 1.51
CA GLU A 226 -13.96 27.19 2.23
C GLU A 226 -12.55 26.75 2.64
N THR A 227 -12.37 25.45 2.93
CA THR A 227 -11.11 24.89 3.43
C THR A 227 -10.72 23.61 2.70
N LEU A 228 -9.44 23.29 2.71
CA LEU A 228 -8.92 22.04 2.16
C LEU A 228 -9.47 20.83 2.94
N ALA A 229 -9.64 20.94 4.25
CA ALA A 229 -10.21 19.90 5.10
C ALA A 229 -11.63 19.53 4.64
N GLN A 230 -12.47 20.51 4.29
CA GLN A 230 -13.81 20.25 3.74
C GLN A 230 -13.75 19.52 2.40
N VAL A 231 -12.79 19.83 1.52
CA VAL A 231 -12.63 19.09 0.26
C VAL A 231 -12.29 17.63 0.54
N PHE A 232 -11.41 17.36 1.51
CA PHE A 232 -11.06 15.98 1.90
C PHE A 232 -12.26 15.25 2.52
N ALA A 233 -12.93 15.85 3.51
CA ALA A 233 -13.95 15.18 4.30
C ALA A 233 -15.33 15.11 3.64
N ASP A 234 -15.73 16.16 2.88
CA ASP A 234 -17.08 16.25 2.33
C ASP A 234 -17.17 15.79 0.86
N ILE A 235 -16.03 15.78 0.12
CA ILE A 235 -16.02 15.47 -1.31
C ILE A 235 -15.28 14.16 -1.58
N ARG A 236 -14.00 14.04 -1.14
CA ARG A 236 -13.15 12.90 -1.50
C ARG A 236 -13.37 11.67 -0.63
N TYR A 237 -13.41 11.85 0.68
CA TYR A 237 -13.49 10.78 1.68
C TYR A 237 -14.68 10.99 2.59
N THR A 238 -15.88 11.01 2.01
CA THR A 238 -17.10 11.34 2.74
C THR A 238 -17.37 10.31 3.85
N ARG A 239 -17.99 10.77 4.96
CA ARG A 239 -18.43 9.89 6.05
C ARG A 239 -19.21 8.68 5.51
N LYS A 240 -20.18 8.93 4.62
CA LYS A 240 -21.01 7.88 4.02
C LYS A 240 -20.17 6.80 3.31
N ASN A 241 -19.17 7.22 2.51
CA ASN A 241 -18.31 6.28 1.79
C ASN A 241 -17.38 5.53 2.76
N ASN A 242 -16.82 6.22 3.75
CA ASN A 242 -15.96 5.59 4.75
C ASN A 242 -16.72 4.52 5.56
N GLU A 243 -17.93 4.82 6.02
CA GLU A 243 -18.79 3.87 6.73
C GLU A 243 -19.16 2.68 5.82
N TYR A 244 -19.61 2.95 4.60
CA TYR A 244 -19.96 1.91 3.64
C TYR A 244 -18.79 0.95 3.34
N PHE A 245 -17.61 1.47 2.99
CA PHE A 245 -16.47 0.62 2.68
C PHE A 245 -15.93 -0.13 3.90
N SER A 246 -16.03 0.46 5.08
CA SER A 246 -15.71 -0.22 6.34
C SER A 246 -16.61 -1.43 6.57
N ASP A 247 -17.92 -1.25 6.42
CA ASP A 247 -18.90 -2.34 6.59
C ASP A 247 -18.70 -3.44 5.55
N GLU A 248 -18.48 -3.09 4.30
CA GLU A 248 -18.20 -4.07 3.24
C GLU A 248 -16.92 -4.87 3.54
N PHE A 249 -15.86 -4.20 3.98
CA PHE A 249 -14.61 -4.88 4.30
C PHE A 249 -14.75 -5.82 5.51
N LEU A 250 -15.50 -5.43 6.55
CA LEU A 250 -15.80 -6.30 7.68
C LEU A 250 -16.60 -7.56 7.26
N LYS A 251 -17.55 -7.43 6.31
CA LYS A 251 -18.24 -8.59 5.72
C LYS A 251 -17.26 -9.54 5.03
N ILE A 252 -16.31 -8.99 4.28
CA ILE A 252 -15.25 -9.77 3.63
C ILE A 252 -14.37 -10.50 4.64
N LEU A 253 -13.95 -9.86 5.72
CA LEU A 253 -13.17 -10.50 6.78
C LEU A 253 -13.92 -11.66 7.41
N LYS A 254 -15.24 -11.51 7.61
CA LYS A 254 -16.11 -12.58 8.10
C LYS A 254 -16.22 -13.73 7.11
N GLN A 255 -16.45 -13.44 5.83
CA GLN A 255 -16.54 -14.45 4.76
C GLN A 255 -15.22 -15.21 4.60
N GLN A 256 -14.10 -14.51 4.66
CA GLN A 256 -12.76 -15.10 4.60
C GLN A 256 -12.33 -15.81 5.91
N GLY A 257 -13.15 -15.71 6.97
CA GLY A 257 -12.97 -16.47 8.19
C GLY A 257 -12.05 -15.85 9.24
N PHE A 258 -11.75 -14.56 9.15
CA PHE A 258 -10.96 -13.85 10.15
C PHE A 258 -11.76 -13.25 11.31
N LEU A 259 -13.10 -13.28 11.23
CA LEU A 259 -14.00 -12.81 12.28
C LEU A 259 -14.86 -13.94 12.85
N SER A 260 -14.30 -15.15 12.93
CA SER A 260 -14.95 -16.27 13.60
C SER A 260 -14.97 -16.01 15.11
N ILE A 261 -16.07 -15.42 15.62
CA ILE A 261 -16.33 -15.39 17.06
C ILE A 261 -16.93 -16.77 17.39
N LYS A 262 -16.19 -17.56 18.16
CA LYS A 262 -16.70 -18.80 18.76
C LYS A 262 -17.52 -18.47 19.98
#